data_fc316774575018ae756305575290e2a9
#
_entry.id   fc316774575018ae756305575290e2a9
#
_cell.length_a   1.000
_cell.length_b   1.000
_cell.length_c   1.000
_cell.angle_alpha   90.00
_cell.angle_beta   90.00
_cell.angle_gamma   90.00
#
_symmetry.space_group_name_H-M   'P 1'
#
loop_
_entity.id
_entity.type
_entity.pdbx_description
1 polymer ?
#
loop_
_entity_poly.entity_id
_entity_poly.type
_entity_poly.pdbx_seq_one_letter_code
_entity_poly.pdbx_strand_id
1 'polypeptide(L)'
;VQFAVDRGDKVKIKKINFNGAENVKEFKLVRSMKKTKDARLMNFFSSKKFKEKEYENDKKSLISAFNEAGYRDARIVKDTMYYVEPGRLQIDFQIDEGKKYYFRDITWTGNSVYTTEALNQILMIKPGDVYDVVTMEKRLFGGGKQTEWDVSKLYRDNGYLFFNIQPVELNIEGD
;
A
#
# COMPACT_ATOMS: atom_id res chain seq x y z
N VAL A 1 -2.60 40.56 28.01
CA VAL A 1 -2.07 39.95 26.76
C VAL A 1 -3.25 39.60 25.88
N GLN A 2 -3.29 40.15 24.64
CA GLN A 2 -4.34 39.86 23.66
C GLN A 2 -3.76 39.00 22.55
N PHE A 3 -4.43 37.92 22.21
CA PHE A 3 -4.06 37.03 21.10
C PHE A 3 -5.05 37.24 19.96
N ALA A 4 -4.59 37.56 18.78
CA ALA A 4 -5.38 37.55 17.55
C ALA A 4 -5.16 36.21 16.87
N VAL A 5 -6.23 35.45 16.62
CA VAL A 5 -6.18 34.15 15.96
C VAL A 5 -6.90 34.23 14.62
N ASP A 6 -6.14 34.11 13.55
CA ASP A 6 -6.70 33.87 12.22
C ASP A 6 -6.76 32.37 11.97
N ARG A 7 -7.95 31.84 11.85
CA ARG A 7 -8.19 30.37 11.60
C ARG A 7 -7.99 29.94 10.15
N GLY A 8 -7.80 30.90 9.21
CA GLY A 8 -7.78 30.65 7.78
C GLY A 8 -9.06 29.99 7.23
N ASP A 9 -9.11 29.80 5.93
CA ASP A 9 -10.23 29.15 5.25
C ASP A 9 -10.09 27.62 5.24
N LYS A 10 -11.24 26.93 5.16
CA LYS A 10 -11.26 25.46 5.00
C LYS A 10 -10.85 25.09 3.59
N VAL A 11 -9.78 24.30 3.47
CA VAL A 11 -9.28 23.80 2.19
C VAL A 11 -9.91 22.45 1.85
N LYS A 12 -10.41 22.33 0.61
CA LYS A 12 -10.96 21.09 0.05
C LYS A 12 -10.18 20.65 -1.19
N ILE A 13 -10.01 19.36 -1.38
CA ILE A 13 -9.36 18.82 -2.57
C ILE A 13 -10.38 18.79 -3.71
N LYS A 14 -10.06 19.47 -4.82
CA LYS A 14 -10.88 19.49 -6.04
C LYS A 14 -10.55 18.31 -6.93
N LYS A 15 -9.25 18.04 -7.14
CA LYS A 15 -8.78 17.00 -8.05
C LYS A 15 -7.43 16.45 -7.59
N ILE A 16 -7.22 15.17 -7.87
CA ILE A 16 -5.93 14.50 -7.73
C ILE A 16 -5.58 13.91 -9.09
N ASN A 17 -4.40 14.18 -9.59
CA ASN A 17 -3.86 13.62 -10.82
C ASN A 17 -2.68 12.69 -10.49
N PHE A 18 -2.53 11.62 -11.26
CA PHE A 18 -1.47 10.61 -11.14
C PHE A 18 -0.73 10.51 -12.45
N ASN A 19 0.23 11.41 -12.67
CA ASN A 19 1.03 11.45 -13.89
C ASN A 19 2.12 10.36 -13.83
N GLY A 20 2.26 9.57 -14.89
CA GLY A 20 3.19 8.44 -14.96
C GLY A 20 2.62 7.13 -14.41
N ALA A 21 1.37 7.13 -13.92
CA ALA A 21 0.66 5.90 -13.58
C ALA A 21 -0.10 5.39 -14.81
N GLU A 22 0.50 4.45 -15.53
CA GLU A 22 -0.05 3.95 -16.80
C GLU A 22 -0.72 2.59 -16.65
N ASN A 23 -0.19 1.74 -15.77
CA ASN A 23 -0.58 0.34 -15.65
C ASN A 23 -1.56 0.08 -14.50
N VAL A 24 -1.57 0.93 -13.50
CA VAL A 24 -2.50 0.81 -12.37
C VAL A 24 -3.65 1.80 -12.56
N LYS A 25 -4.87 1.28 -12.63
CA LYS A 25 -6.07 2.09 -12.89
C LYS A 25 -6.24 3.22 -11.85
N GLU A 26 -6.47 4.45 -12.31
CA GLU A 26 -6.65 5.64 -11.48
C GLU A 26 -7.64 5.41 -10.32
N PHE A 27 -8.75 4.72 -10.60
CA PHE A 27 -9.76 4.45 -9.58
C PHE A 27 -9.20 3.63 -8.39
N LYS A 28 -8.25 2.68 -8.63
CA LYS A 28 -7.58 1.90 -7.59
C LYS A 28 -6.68 2.80 -6.74
N LEU A 29 -5.96 3.70 -7.38
CA LEU A 29 -5.07 4.68 -6.73
C LEU A 29 -5.87 5.63 -5.83
N VAL A 30 -6.93 6.22 -6.36
CA VAL A 30 -7.80 7.11 -5.57
C VAL A 30 -8.46 6.37 -4.42
N ARG A 31 -8.87 5.10 -4.62
CA ARG A 31 -9.48 4.30 -3.56
C ARG A 31 -8.51 3.97 -2.44
N SER A 32 -7.22 3.81 -2.73
CA SER A 32 -6.19 3.56 -1.72
C SER A 32 -6.01 4.74 -0.77
N MET A 33 -6.17 5.97 -1.26
CA MET A 33 -6.09 7.21 -0.47
C MET A 33 -7.38 7.43 0.32
N LYS A 34 -7.44 6.90 1.55
CA LYS A 34 -8.70 6.84 2.34
C LYS A 34 -9.16 8.19 2.88
N LYS A 35 -8.24 9.12 3.10
CA LYS A 35 -8.50 10.41 3.75
C LYS A 35 -8.38 11.59 2.81
N THR A 36 -7.44 11.52 1.88
CA THR A 36 -7.21 12.52 0.84
C THR A 36 -8.02 12.11 -0.39
N LYS A 37 -9.25 12.59 -0.49
CA LYS A 37 -10.16 12.19 -1.57
C LYS A 37 -10.50 13.35 -2.47
N ASP A 38 -10.49 13.06 -3.77
CA ASP A 38 -10.99 13.92 -4.83
C ASP A 38 -12.51 14.15 -4.69
N ALA A 39 -12.94 15.36 -4.98
CA ALA A 39 -14.36 15.74 -4.97
C ALA A 39 -15.24 14.89 -5.90
N ARG A 40 -14.66 14.29 -6.96
CA ARG A 40 -15.36 13.40 -7.91
C ARG A 40 -15.83 12.09 -7.30
N LEU A 41 -15.21 11.64 -6.21
CA LEU A 41 -15.50 10.37 -5.54
C LEU A 41 -16.28 10.53 -4.24
N MET A 42 -16.54 11.75 -3.85
CA MET A 42 -17.26 12.04 -2.62
C MET A 42 -18.71 12.40 -2.94
N ASN A 43 -19.64 11.68 -2.35
CA ASN A 43 -21.01 12.14 -2.26
C ASN A 43 -21.01 13.56 -1.66
N PHE A 44 -21.84 14.44 -2.21
CA PHE A 44 -21.94 15.90 -1.97
C PHE A 44 -21.90 16.36 -0.49
N PHE A 45 -22.01 15.45 0.47
CA PHE A 45 -22.14 15.75 1.89
C PHE A 45 -20.89 15.61 2.76
N SER A 46 -19.76 15.13 2.25
CA SER A 46 -18.57 14.95 3.07
C SER A 46 -17.45 15.90 2.68
N SER A 47 -17.43 17.10 3.27
CA SER A 47 -16.30 18.03 3.16
C SER A 47 -15.20 17.64 4.15
N LYS A 48 -14.34 16.70 3.79
CA LYS A 48 -13.14 16.43 4.61
C LYS A 48 -12.14 17.55 4.42
N LYS A 49 -11.65 18.10 5.53
CA LYS A 49 -10.57 19.07 5.55
C LYS A 49 -9.27 18.37 5.18
N PHE A 50 -8.42 19.04 4.40
CA PHE A 50 -7.05 18.59 4.22
C PHE A 50 -6.31 18.53 5.56
N LYS A 51 -5.61 17.45 5.84
CA LYS A 51 -4.76 17.27 7.00
C LYS A 51 -3.45 16.63 6.57
N GLU A 52 -2.35 17.29 6.81
CA GLU A 52 -1.03 16.88 6.36
C GLU A 52 -0.65 15.46 6.81
N LYS A 53 -0.86 15.12 8.08
CA LYS A 53 -0.59 13.78 8.60
C LYS A 53 -1.40 12.68 7.89
N GLU A 54 -2.65 12.96 7.55
CA GLU A 54 -3.51 12.04 6.80
C GLU A 54 -3.04 11.90 5.35
N TYR A 55 -2.56 12.99 4.75
CA TYR A 55 -1.98 13.01 3.42
C TYR A 55 -0.71 12.17 3.32
N GLU A 56 0.21 12.29 4.28
CA GLU A 56 1.42 11.47 4.33
C GLU A 56 1.09 9.95 4.45
N ASN A 57 0.08 9.60 5.24
CA ASN A 57 -0.38 8.22 5.34
C ASN A 57 -1.03 7.74 4.03
N ASP A 58 -1.76 8.59 3.34
CA ASP A 58 -2.38 8.27 2.06
C ASP A 58 -1.33 8.10 0.94
N LYS A 59 -0.21 8.84 0.97
CA LYS A 59 0.94 8.59 0.08
C LYS A 59 1.52 7.18 0.26
N LYS A 60 1.66 6.74 1.51
CA LYS A 60 2.10 5.35 1.79
C LYS A 60 1.10 4.33 1.27
N SER A 61 -0.20 4.58 1.44
CA SER A 61 -1.26 3.72 0.92
C SER A 61 -1.30 3.70 -0.60
N LEU A 62 -0.96 4.81 -1.25
CA LEU A 62 -0.83 4.91 -2.70
C LEU A 62 0.30 4.00 -3.21
N ILE A 63 1.49 4.05 -2.60
CA ILE A 63 2.59 3.15 -2.95
C ILE A 63 2.22 1.69 -2.65
N SER A 64 1.56 1.41 -1.53
CA SER A 64 1.05 0.05 -1.25
C SER A 64 0.13 -0.49 -2.35
N ALA A 65 -0.69 0.37 -2.98
CA ALA A 65 -1.55 -0.06 -4.08
C ALA A 65 -0.77 -0.44 -5.36
N PHE A 66 0.38 0.18 -5.60
CA PHE A 66 1.31 -0.23 -6.65
C PHE A 66 1.99 -1.55 -6.30
N ASN A 67 2.45 -1.71 -5.06
CA ASN A 67 3.08 -2.94 -4.59
C ASN A 67 2.11 -4.14 -4.67
N GLU A 68 0.84 -3.96 -4.32
CA GLU A 68 -0.22 -4.96 -4.50
C GLU A 68 -0.47 -5.32 -5.98
N ALA A 69 -0.09 -4.44 -6.90
CA ALA A 69 -0.20 -4.68 -8.35
C ALA A 69 1.09 -5.24 -8.96
N GLY A 70 2.13 -5.49 -8.14
CA GLY A 70 3.41 -6.04 -8.57
C GLY A 70 4.47 -5.01 -8.93
N TYR A 71 4.20 -3.74 -8.74
CA TYR A 71 5.15 -2.65 -9.00
C TYR A 71 5.92 -2.32 -7.72
N ARG A 72 6.88 -3.19 -7.36
CA ARG A 72 7.68 -3.12 -6.13
C ARG A 72 8.45 -1.81 -5.99
N ASP A 73 9.04 -1.35 -7.09
CA ASP A 73 9.91 -0.18 -7.11
C ASP A 73 9.16 1.14 -7.36
N ALA A 74 7.83 1.07 -7.33
CA ALA A 74 6.99 2.25 -7.53
C ALA A 74 7.28 3.32 -6.47
N ARG A 75 7.40 4.57 -6.93
CA ARG A 75 7.70 5.70 -6.07
C ARG A 75 7.00 6.97 -6.55
N ILE A 76 6.72 7.84 -5.59
CA ILE A 76 6.31 9.21 -5.87
C ILE A 76 7.60 10.02 -6.08
N VAL A 77 7.85 10.44 -7.31
CA VAL A 77 9.01 11.26 -7.69
C VAL A 77 8.84 12.68 -7.16
N LYS A 78 7.60 13.19 -7.27
CA LYS A 78 7.24 14.52 -6.82
C LYS A 78 5.74 14.58 -6.54
N ASP A 79 5.35 15.35 -5.54
CA ASP A 79 3.99 15.80 -5.32
C ASP A 79 3.93 17.32 -5.30
N THR A 80 2.93 17.87 -5.96
CA THR A 80 2.73 19.31 -6.05
C THR A 80 1.31 19.65 -5.65
N MET A 81 1.16 20.60 -4.75
CA MET A 81 -0.14 21.10 -4.30
C MET A 81 -0.27 22.57 -4.64
N TYR A 82 -1.39 22.95 -5.24
CA TYR A 82 -1.66 24.36 -5.57
C TYR A 82 -3.16 24.66 -5.56
N TYR A 83 -3.48 25.91 -5.29
CA TYR A 83 -4.86 26.37 -5.33
C TYR A 83 -5.30 26.64 -6.77
N VAL A 84 -6.39 26.01 -7.18
CA VAL A 84 -7.04 26.25 -8.48
C VAL A 84 -8.18 27.25 -8.36
N GLU A 85 -8.75 27.39 -7.16
CA GLU A 85 -9.80 28.34 -6.79
C GLU A 85 -9.64 28.65 -5.29
N PRO A 86 -10.21 29.74 -4.76
CA PRO A 86 -10.21 30.01 -3.33
C PRO A 86 -10.75 28.83 -2.52
N GLY A 87 -9.93 28.33 -1.57
CA GLY A 87 -10.26 27.16 -0.75
C GLY A 87 -10.31 25.80 -1.47
N ARG A 88 -9.89 25.74 -2.74
CA ARG A 88 -9.85 24.50 -3.54
C ARG A 88 -8.44 24.17 -4.00
N LEU A 89 -7.95 23.03 -3.52
CA LEU A 89 -6.61 22.52 -3.76
C LEU A 89 -6.64 21.43 -4.86
N GLN A 90 -5.65 21.47 -5.74
CA GLN A 90 -5.33 20.36 -6.63
C GLN A 90 -4.01 19.75 -6.20
N ILE A 91 -3.93 18.41 -6.33
CA ILE A 91 -2.74 17.63 -6.04
C ILE A 91 -2.33 16.91 -7.30
N ASP A 92 -1.10 17.09 -7.73
CA ASP A 92 -0.51 16.39 -8.86
C ASP A 92 0.65 15.52 -8.36
N PHE A 93 0.48 14.21 -8.46
CA PHE A 93 1.55 13.25 -8.26
C PHE A 93 2.29 12.99 -9.57
N GLN A 94 3.60 12.98 -9.50
CA GLN A 94 4.46 12.40 -10.53
C GLN A 94 4.97 11.06 -10.00
N ILE A 95 4.60 9.98 -10.67
CA ILE A 95 4.86 8.61 -10.26
C ILE A 95 5.80 7.96 -11.27
N ASP A 96 6.74 7.20 -10.73
CA ASP A 96 7.53 6.24 -11.48
C ASP A 96 7.06 4.86 -11.00
N GLU A 97 6.38 4.10 -11.86
CA GLU A 97 5.85 2.78 -11.51
C GLU A 97 6.96 1.72 -11.42
N GLY A 98 8.08 1.92 -12.13
CA GLY A 98 9.10 0.91 -12.27
C GLY A 98 8.65 -0.30 -13.10
N LYS A 99 9.31 -1.44 -12.90
CA LYS A 99 8.98 -2.69 -13.57
C LYS A 99 7.94 -3.48 -12.77
N LYS A 100 7.16 -4.30 -13.48
CA LYS A 100 6.27 -5.27 -12.85
C LYS A 100 7.02 -6.56 -12.56
N TYR A 101 6.89 -7.06 -11.33
CA TYR A 101 7.55 -8.27 -10.85
C TYR A 101 6.58 -9.42 -10.66
N TYR A 102 7.09 -10.65 -10.75
CA TYR A 102 6.36 -11.90 -10.54
C TYR A 102 7.18 -12.80 -9.61
N PHE A 103 6.48 -13.62 -8.82
CA PHE A 103 7.14 -14.67 -8.06
C PHE A 103 7.69 -15.72 -9.02
N ARG A 104 8.95 -16.11 -8.82
CA ARG A 104 9.57 -17.20 -9.58
C ARG A 104 9.66 -18.45 -8.73
N ASP A 105 10.55 -18.48 -7.77
CA ASP A 105 10.78 -19.63 -6.90
C ASP A 105 10.51 -19.24 -5.44
N ILE A 106 9.82 -20.13 -4.72
CA ILE A 106 9.53 -19.95 -3.30
C ILE A 106 10.16 -21.13 -2.58
N THR A 107 11.16 -20.88 -1.77
CA THR A 107 11.87 -21.89 -1.00
C THR A 107 11.79 -21.59 0.49
N TRP A 108 11.72 -22.65 1.28
CA TRP A 108 11.72 -22.56 2.73
C TRP A 108 13.00 -23.19 3.26
N THR A 109 13.61 -22.56 4.25
CA THR A 109 14.80 -23.09 4.93
C THR A 109 14.57 -23.07 6.44
N GLY A 110 15.02 -24.14 7.12
CA GLY A 110 14.83 -24.25 8.58
C GLY A 110 13.42 -24.67 9.03
N ASN A 111 12.55 -25.05 8.11
CA ASN A 111 11.17 -25.44 8.37
C ASN A 111 11.03 -26.92 8.84
N SER A 112 11.77 -27.28 9.89
CA SER A 112 11.81 -28.67 10.41
C SER A 112 10.50 -29.16 11.03
N VAL A 113 9.57 -28.25 11.38
CA VAL A 113 8.30 -28.57 12.04
C VAL A 113 7.20 -28.83 11.03
N TYR A 114 7.12 -28.01 9.98
CA TYR A 114 6.11 -28.12 8.94
C TYR A 114 6.78 -28.34 7.59
N THR A 115 6.16 -29.16 6.75
CA THR A 115 6.66 -29.39 5.40
C THR A 115 6.52 -28.17 4.51
N THR A 116 7.34 -28.07 3.48
CA THR A 116 7.24 -27.03 2.45
C THR A 116 5.84 -26.95 1.85
N GLU A 117 5.20 -28.09 1.60
CA GLU A 117 3.85 -28.17 1.04
C GLU A 117 2.80 -27.56 1.98
N ALA A 118 2.89 -27.85 3.28
CA ALA A 118 1.99 -27.29 4.29
C ALA A 118 2.13 -25.77 4.39
N LEU A 119 3.37 -25.26 4.37
CA LEU A 119 3.63 -23.82 4.40
C LEU A 119 3.15 -23.13 3.11
N ASN A 120 3.37 -23.74 1.95
CA ASN A 120 2.88 -23.23 0.66
C ASN A 120 1.35 -23.22 0.57
N GLN A 121 0.65 -24.16 1.20
CA GLN A 121 -0.82 -24.14 1.28
C GLN A 121 -1.35 -22.92 2.05
N ILE A 122 -0.63 -22.46 3.06
CA ILE A 122 -1.01 -21.25 3.82
C ILE A 122 -0.58 -19.99 3.08
N LEU A 123 0.62 -20.00 2.51
CA LEU A 123 1.15 -18.87 1.75
C LEU A 123 0.27 -18.53 0.54
N MET A 124 -0.28 -19.56 -0.13
CA MET A 124 -1.18 -19.42 -1.29
C MET A 124 -0.61 -18.57 -2.42
N ILE A 125 0.71 -18.61 -2.61
CA ILE A 125 1.43 -17.93 -3.68
C ILE A 125 2.15 -18.98 -4.51
N LYS A 126 2.13 -18.81 -5.82
CA LYS A 126 2.72 -19.76 -6.77
C LYS A 126 3.71 -19.07 -7.70
N PRO A 127 4.68 -19.80 -8.26
CA PRO A 127 5.50 -19.30 -9.36
C PRO A 127 4.63 -18.76 -10.50
N GLY A 128 4.96 -17.56 -11.01
CA GLY A 128 4.20 -16.85 -12.03
C GLY A 128 3.11 -15.92 -11.50
N ASP A 129 2.76 -15.98 -10.22
CA ASP A 129 1.87 -15.00 -9.62
C ASP A 129 2.51 -13.62 -9.59
N VAL A 130 1.69 -12.58 -9.68
CA VAL A 130 2.16 -11.19 -9.54
C VAL A 130 2.81 -11.02 -8.17
N TYR A 131 3.96 -10.36 -8.12
CA TYR A 131 4.70 -10.09 -6.90
C TYR A 131 3.95 -9.07 -6.03
N ASP A 132 2.96 -9.55 -5.29
CA ASP A 132 2.19 -8.78 -4.30
C ASP A 132 2.82 -8.95 -2.92
N VAL A 133 3.77 -8.07 -2.60
CA VAL A 133 4.49 -8.08 -1.31
C VAL A 133 3.53 -7.87 -0.13
N VAL A 134 2.48 -7.08 -0.31
CA VAL A 134 1.50 -6.79 0.75
C VAL A 134 0.71 -8.05 1.11
N THR A 135 0.27 -8.81 0.11
CA THR A 135 -0.39 -10.10 0.34
C THR A 135 0.58 -11.13 0.91
N MET A 136 1.82 -11.19 0.41
CA MET A 136 2.85 -12.07 0.96
C MET A 136 3.09 -11.81 2.45
N GLU A 137 3.30 -10.56 2.84
CA GLU A 137 3.50 -10.19 4.25
C GLU A 137 2.30 -10.56 5.13
N LYS A 138 1.08 -10.34 4.63
CA LYS A 138 -0.14 -10.77 5.35
C LYS A 138 -0.20 -12.28 5.54
N ARG A 139 0.20 -13.07 4.55
CA ARG A 139 0.23 -14.54 4.62
C ARG A 139 1.34 -15.07 5.52
N LEU A 140 2.46 -14.33 5.63
CA LEU A 140 3.56 -14.69 6.51
C LEU A 140 3.31 -14.26 7.96
N PHE A 141 2.88 -13.03 8.19
CA PHE A 141 2.88 -12.39 9.52
C PHE A 141 1.48 -12.08 10.08
N GLY A 142 0.46 -12.24 9.26
CA GLY A 142 -0.92 -11.89 9.60
C GLY A 142 -1.30 -10.46 9.24
N GLY A 143 -2.56 -10.27 8.87
CA GLY A 143 -3.14 -8.99 8.45
C GLY A 143 -4.00 -8.29 9.50
N GLY A 144 -3.97 -8.77 10.75
CA GLY A 144 -4.72 -8.15 11.85
C GLY A 144 -6.18 -8.60 11.99
N LYS A 145 -6.70 -9.48 11.14
CA LYS A 145 -7.99 -10.15 11.36
C LYS A 145 -7.74 -11.53 11.95
N GLN A 146 -8.34 -11.79 13.11
CA GLN A 146 -8.20 -13.04 13.87
C GLN A 146 -8.63 -14.30 13.11
N THR A 147 -9.29 -14.17 11.98
CA THR A 147 -9.89 -15.26 11.18
C THR A 147 -9.03 -15.72 10.00
N GLU A 148 -7.95 -15.02 9.67
CA GLU A 148 -7.08 -15.39 8.55
C GLU A 148 -5.92 -16.27 9.05
N TRP A 149 -5.71 -17.41 8.38
CA TRP A 149 -4.56 -18.26 8.61
C TRP A 149 -3.32 -17.62 8.00
N ASP A 150 -2.28 -17.50 8.80
CA ASP A 150 -0.95 -17.06 8.38
C ASP A 150 0.11 -17.99 8.95
N VAL A 151 1.32 -17.96 8.37
CA VAL A 151 2.40 -18.85 8.79
C VAL A 151 2.79 -18.60 10.24
N SER A 152 2.87 -17.35 10.67
CA SER A 152 3.23 -17.03 12.07
C SER A 152 2.18 -17.51 13.05
N LYS A 153 0.90 -17.45 12.69
CA LYS A 153 -0.19 -17.97 13.51
C LYS A 153 -0.11 -19.50 13.64
N LEU A 154 0.16 -20.20 12.52
CA LEU A 154 0.33 -21.65 12.56
C LEU A 154 1.38 -22.09 13.59
N TYR A 155 2.53 -21.44 13.62
CA TYR A 155 3.59 -21.74 14.58
C TYR A 155 3.19 -21.36 16.02
N ARG A 156 2.66 -20.15 16.23
CA ARG A 156 2.29 -19.65 17.59
C ARG A 156 1.17 -20.47 18.22
N ASP A 157 0.15 -20.84 17.47
CA ASP A 157 -0.98 -21.66 17.97
C ASP A 157 -0.53 -23.08 18.38
N ASN A 158 0.62 -23.54 17.86
CA ASN A 158 1.25 -24.81 18.22
C ASN A 158 2.42 -24.67 19.22
N GLY A 159 2.48 -23.54 19.93
CA GLY A 159 3.39 -23.34 21.06
C GLY A 159 4.77 -22.78 20.71
N TYR A 160 5.06 -22.49 19.44
CA TYR A 160 6.32 -21.87 19.00
C TYR A 160 6.28 -20.35 19.19
N LEU A 161 6.26 -19.88 20.44
CA LEU A 161 6.06 -18.45 20.78
C LEU A 161 7.18 -17.53 20.27
N PHE A 162 8.40 -18.07 20.13
CA PHE A 162 9.58 -17.32 19.66
C PHE A 162 9.89 -17.58 18.18
N PHE A 163 8.89 -18.08 17.45
CA PHE A 163 9.02 -18.27 16.01
C PHE A 163 9.33 -16.93 15.31
N ASN A 164 10.30 -16.99 14.41
CA ASN A 164 10.67 -15.87 13.55
C ASN A 164 10.80 -16.35 12.10
N ILE A 165 10.35 -15.54 11.17
CA ILE A 165 10.48 -15.77 9.74
C ILE A 165 11.04 -14.52 9.08
N GLN A 166 12.02 -14.70 8.20
CA GLN A 166 12.66 -13.63 7.46
C GLN A 166 12.53 -13.93 5.97
N PRO A 167 11.70 -13.19 5.21
CA PRO A 167 11.69 -13.28 3.77
C PRO A 167 13.00 -12.71 3.21
N VAL A 168 13.67 -13.48 2.36
CA VAL A 168 14.85 -13.05 1.63
C VAL A 168 14.48 -12.99 0.16
N GLU A 169 14.55 -11.80 -0.41
CA GLU A 169 14.27 -11.57 -1.81
C GLU A 169 15.54 -11.67 -2.63
N LEU A 170 15.52 -12.52 -3.64
CA LEU A 170 16.61 -12.63 -4.61
C LEU A 170 16.11 -12.10 -5.95
N ASN A 171 16.67 -11.00 -6.41
CA ASN A 171 16.47 -10.52 -7.76
C ASN A 171 17.27 -11.37 -8.72
N ILE A 172 16.59 -11.95 -9.72
CA ILE A 172 17.27 -12.60 -10.83
C ILE A 172 17.33 -11.57 -11.94
N GLU A 173 18.51 -10.96 -12.12
CA GLU A 173 18.75 -10.08 -13.27
C GLU A 173 18.88 -10.94 -14.52
N GLY A 174 18.14 -10.60 -15.57
CA GLY A 174 18.36 -11.16 -16.89
C GLY A 174 17.18 -11.86 -17.58
N ASP A 175 15.95 -11.52 -17.24
CA ASP A 175 14.77 -11.86 -18.07
C ASP A 175 14.02 -10.61 -18.48
#